data_94069ecb4809b4b2bb8295558aebbc8f
#
_entry.id   94069ecb4809b4b2bb8295558aebbc8f
#
_cell.length_a   1.000
_cell.length_b   1.000
_cell.length_c   1.000
_cell.angle_alpha   90.00
_cell.angle_beta   90.00
_cell.angle_gamma   90.00
#
_symmetry.space_group_name_H-M   'P 1'
#
loop_
_entity.id
_entity.type
_entity.pdbx_description
1 polymer ?
#
loop_
_entity_poly.entity_id
_entity_poly.type
_entity_poly.pdbx_seq_one_letter_code
_entity_poly.pdbx_strand_id
1 'polypeptide(L)'
;LAIISRRRMMCEMTPLFARIAVGVLAVAVACPTTVSAEPTHLMVRAQSVDAKFMGTHTGGVAVTVTDERSGKVLAKGMIKGGTGDTERIMEKAHARWQVISDAETAGYDASLDIEAPTLVRVDARGPMGASAAAITVSSTLWMLPGRNVLGDGLVLTFPGLIITPATTRNPDGTLRIDAQVTMMCGCPITPGGIWDAKDYTVTGYVLDHGHVVATATMHYAGQPSQFTFGDLKIARNRLSVRLVASSNLTPNVGVVETDIGN
;
A
#
# COMPACT_ATOMS: atom_id res chain seq x y z
N LEU A 1 -108.73 -17.16 26.42
CA LEU A 1 -109.33 -18.50 26.18
C LEU A 1 -108.23 -19.48 25.84
N ALA A 2 -107.76 -20.30 26.75
CA ALA A 2 -107.86 -21.76 26.91
C ALA A 2 -107.46 -22.49 25.58
N ILE A 3 -106.54 -23.42 25.63
CA ILE A 3 -106.65 -24.79 26.13
C ILE A 3 -105.26 -25.50 26.08
N ILE A 4 -104.86 -26.03 27.13
CA ILE A 4 -104.09 -27.21 27.52
C ILE A 4 -103.97 -28.33 26.49
N SER A 5 -102.76 -28.86 26.24
CA SER A 5 -102.66 -30.35 26.13
C SER A 5 -101.20 -30.80 26.51
N ARG A 6 -101.24 -31.71 27.46
CA ARG A 6 -100.09 -32.52 27.91
C ARG A 6 -99.74 -33.60 26.85
N ARG A 7 -98.50 -33.96 26.68
CA ARG A 7 -98.04 -35.40 26.69
C ARG A 7 -96.51 -35.48 26.80
N ARG A 8 -96.13 -36.07 27.89
CA ARG A 8 -95.25 -37.23 28.17
C ARG A 8 -93.99 -37.35 27.24
N MET A 9 -92.84 -37.14 27.89
CA MET A 9 -91.95 -38.15 28.47
C MET A 9 -91.53 -39.27 27.51
N MET A 10 -90.28 -39.24 27.06
CA MET A 10 -89.42 -40.41 26.96
C MET A 10 -87.96 -39.99 27.06
N CYS A 11 -87.28 -40.65 27.95
CA CYS A 11 -85.91 -40.52 28.28
C CYS A 11 -85.10 -41.32 27.25
N GLU A 12 -84.14 -40.73 26.53
CA GLU A 12 -83.10 -41.52 25.90
C GLU A 12 -81.75 -40.92 26.27
N MET A 13 -80.99 -41.73 26.97
CA MET A 13 -79.57 -41.46 27.28
C MET A 13 -78.76 -41.78 26.04
N THR A 14 -78.00 -40.84 25.55
CA THR A 14 -76.92 -41.09 24.61
C THR A 14 -75.59 -40.53 25.11
N PRO A 15 -74.47 -41.27 24.99
CA PRO A 15 -73.24 -41.00 25.73
C PRO A 15 -72.47 -39.84 25.09
N LEU A 16 -71.93 -39.03 25.98
CA LEU A 16 -71.07 -37.90 25.70
C LEU A 16 -69.69 -38.40 25.29
N PHE A 17 -69.39 -38.44 23.98
CA PHE A 17 -68.03 -38.61 23.51
C PHE A 17 -67.28 -37.27 23.64
N ALA A 18 -66.44 -37.16 24.66
CA ALA A 18 -65.49 -36.06 24.80
C ALA A 18 -64.42 -36.15 23.69
N ARG A 19 -64.50 -35.27 22.70
CA ARG A 19 -63.40 -35.04 21.74
C ARG A 19 -62.35 -34.17 22.40
N ILE A 20 -61.24 -34.78 22.82
CA ILE A 20 -60.04 -34.09 23.22
C ILE A 20 -59.36 -33.61 21.92
N ALA A 21 -59.46 -32.33 21.64
CA ALA A 21 -58.65 -31.67 20.60
C ALA A 21 -57.22 -31.47 21.15
N VAL A 22 -56.28 -32.34 20.74
CA VAL A 22 -54.83 -32.11 20.97
C VAL A 22 -54.38 -31.03 20.02
N GLY A 23 -54.26 -29.82 20.54
CA GLY A 23 -53.63 -28.71 19.82
C GLY A 23 -52.12 -28.95 19.75
N VAL A 24 -51.59 -29.34 18.58
CA VAL A 24 -50.15 -29.38 18.31
C VAL A 24 -49.68 -27.93 18.14
N LEU A 25 -49.05 -27.39 19.18
CA LEU A 25 -48.35 -26.11 19.15
C LEU A 25 -47.06 -26.30 18.35
N ALA A 26 -47.07 -25.96 17.06
CA ALA A 26 -45.88 -25.91 16.20
C ALA A 26 -44.98 -24.76 16.68
N VAL A 27 -43.97 -25.05 17.47
CA VAL A 27 -42.88 -24.12 17.79
C VAL A 27 -42.04 -23.96 16.52
N ALA A 28 -42.24 -22.89 15.79
CA ALA A 28 -41.36 -22.49 14.69
C ALA A 28 -39.98 -22.09 15.30
N VAL A 29 -39.01 -23.01 15.22
CA VAL A 29 -37.60 -22.69 15.50
C VAL A 29 -37.14 -21.77 14.41
N ALA A 30 -37.14 -20.45 14.66
CA ALA A 30 -36.47 -19.47 13.81
C ALA A 30 -34.98 -19.76 13.91
N CYS A 31 -34.38 -20.45 12.91
CA CYS A 31 -32.95 -20.51 12.74
C CYS A 31 -32.48 -19.05 12.51
N PRO A 32 -31.55 -18.52 13.33
CA PRO A 32 -30.93 -17.25 13.02
C PRO A 32 -30.18 -17.43 11.69
N THR A 33 -30.67 -16.81 10.63
CA THR A 33 -29.90 -16.63 9.41
C THR A 33 -28.74 -15.71 9.80
N THR A 34 -27.54 -16.27 9.90
CA THR A 34 -26.32 -15.47 9.97
C THR A 34 -26.23 -14.69 8.67
N VAL A 35 -26.66 -13.44 8.70
CA VAL A 35 -26.36 -12.49 7.64
C VAL A 35 -24.86 -12.29 7.70
N SER A 36 -24.13 -12.98 6.84
CA SER A 36 -22.71 -12.66 6.62
C SER A 36 -22.66 -11.21 6.16
N ALA A 37 -22.10 -10.33 6.98
CA ALA A 37 -21.89 -8.96 6.58
C ALA A 37 -20.99 -8.97 5.34
N GLU A 38 -21.35 -8.20 4.32
CA GLU A 38 -20.45 -8.03 3.17
C GLU A 38 -19.10 -7.49 3.65
N PRO A 39 -17.98 -8.01 3.10
CA PRO A 39 -16.66 -7.55 3.52
C PRO A 39 -16.51 -6.06 3.28
N THR A 40 -15.78 -5.40 4.17
CA THR A 40 -15.48 -3.97 4.07
C THR A 40 -14.21 -3.78 3.27
N HIS A 41 -14.24 -2.95 2.23
CA HIS A 41 -13.12 -2.73 1.33
C HIS A 41 -12.32 -1.49 1.71
N LEU A 42 -11.00 -1.65 1.75
CA LEU A 42 -10.02 -0.57 1.92
C LEU A 42 -9.03 -0.59 0.75
N MET A 43 -9.18 0.37 -0.17
CA MET A 43 -8.15 0.62 -1.17
C MET A 43 -6.94 1.25 -0.52
N VAL A 44 -5.76 0.65 -0.69
CA VAL A 44 -4.46 1.15 -0.21
C VAL A 44 -3.57 1.43 -1.41
N ARG A 45 -3.00 2.64 -1.43
CA ARG A 45 -2.04 3.06 -2.45
C ARG A 45 -0.77 3.61 -1.80
N ALA A 46 0.34 3.51 -2.50
CA ALA A 46 1.62 4.11 -2.12
C ALA A 46 1.99 5.16 -3.17
N GLN A 47 2.35 6.35 -2.72
CA GLN A 47 2.79 7.45 -3.58
C GLN A 47 4.17 7.92 -3.14
N SER A 48 5.08 8.13 -4.07
CA SER A 48 6.36 8.76 -3.79
C SER A 48 6.16 10.25 -3.44
N VAL A 49 6.89 10.78 -2.47
CA VAL A 49 6.89 12.23 -2.18
C VAL A 49 7.27 12.97 -3.45
N ASP A 50 6.48 13.99 -3.79
CA ASP A 50 6.65 14.82 -4.99
C ASP A 50 6.76 14.00 -6.29
N ALA A 51 6.03 12.85 -6.35
CA ALA A 51 6.03 12.00 -7.53
C ALA A 51 4.76 11.15 -7.63
N LYS A 52 4.77 10.19 -8.56
CA LYS A 52 3.61 9.36 -8.89
C LYS A 52 3.44 8.17 -7.94
N PHE A 53 2.42 7.36 -8.21
CA PHE A 53 2.16 6.15 -7.43
C PHE A 53 3.26 5.09 -7.65
N MET A 54 3.53 4.32 -6.60
CA MET A 54 4.50 3.22 -6.62
C MET A 54 3.79 1.93 -7.00
N GLY A 55 4.32 1.22 -7.99
CA GLY A 55 3.67 0.02 -8.52
C GLY A 55 4.65 -1.04 -8.99
N THR A 56 4.22 -1.83 -9.97
CA THR A 56 4.93 -3.01 -10.45
C THR A 56 6.33 -2.70 -10.97
N HIS A 57 6.54 -1.52 -11.55
CA HIS A 57 7.84 -1.12 -12.13
C HIS A 57 8.99 -1.16 -11.11
N THR A 58 8.71 -0.84 -9.85
CA THR A 58 9.68 -0.87 -8.74
C THR A 58 9.50 -2.09 -7.82
N GLY A 59 8.84 -3.14 -8.33
CA GLY A 59 8.60 -4.40 -7.61
C GLY A 59 7.36 -4.39 -6.72
N GLY A 60 6.59 -3.29 -6.70
CA GLY A 60 5.40 -3.14 -5.87
C GLY A 60 5.71 -2.76 -4.42
N VAL A 61 4.65 -2.68 -3.61
CA VAL A 61 4.72 -2.36 -2.18
C VAL A 61 3.93 -3.40 -1.40
N ALA A 62 4.57 -4.07 -0.44
CA ALA A 62 3.91 -5.05 0.42
C ALA A 62 3.05 -4.34 1.48
N VAL A 63 1.81 -4.79 1.65
CA VAL A 63 0.84 -4.21 2.59
C VAL A 63 0.41 -5.24 3.61
N THR A 64 0.32 -4.83 4.87
CA THR A 64 -0.31 -5.58 5.96
C THR A 64 -1.31 -4.66 6.65
N VAL A 65 -2.56 -5.13 6.79
CA VAL A 65 -3.62 -4.46 7.56
C VAL A 65 -3.85 -5.26 8.84
N THR A 66 -3.72 -4.60 9.97
CA THR A 66 -3.80 -5.21 11.30
C THR A 66 -4.83 -4.48 12.15
N ASP A 67 -5.65 -5.20 12.90
CA ASP A 67 -6.43 -4.62 13.99
C ASP A 67 -5.45 -4.13 15.07
N GLU A 68 -5.39 -2.82 15.27
CA GLU A 68 -4.42 -2.16 16.16
C GLU A 68 -4.57 -2.59 17.62
N ARG A 69 -5.77 -2.97 18.06
CA ARG A 69 -6.04 -3.33 19.44
C ARG A 69 -5.72 -4.80 19.77
N SER A 70 -6.08 -5.70 18.85
CA SER A 70 -5.88 -7.14 19.04
C SER A 70 -4.56 -7.66 18.46
N GLY A 71 -3.93 -6.92 17.56
CA GLY A 71 -2.78 -7.36 16.78
C GLY A 71 -3.12 -8.40 15.70
N LYS A 72 -4.42 -8.71 15.50
CA LYS A 72 -4.86 -9.65 14.46
C LYS A 72 -4.62 -9.07 13.08
N VAL A 73 -3.93 -9.83 12.22
CA VAL A 73 -3.81 -9.47 10.81
C VAL A 73 -5.15 -9.72 10.12
N LEU A 74 -5.72 -8.67 9.53
CA LEU A 74 -6.99 -8.68 8.81
C LEU A 74 -6.79 -8.95 7.32
N ALA A 75 -5.75 -8.35 6.71
CA ALA A 75 -5.43 -8.56 5.30
C ALA A 75 -3.94 -8.41 5.04
N LYS A 76 -3.44 -9.11 3.99
CA LYS A 76 -2.08 -8.94 3.44
C LYS A 76 -2.14 -8.97 1.93
N GLY A 77 -1.33 -8.14 1.27
CA GLY A 77 -1.25 -8.11 -0.18
C GLY A 77 -0.13 -7.25 -0.72
N MET A 78 -0.22 -6.97 -2.01
CA MET A 78 0.76 -6.18 -2.73
C MET A 78 0.07 -5.08 -3.53
N ILE A 79 0.53 -3.86 -3.40
CA ILE A 79 0.22 -2.78 -4.32
C ILE A 79 0.94 -3.09 -5.64
N LYS A 80 0.16 -3.23 -6.71
CA LYS A 80 0.61 -3.50 -8.07
C LYS A 80 -0.18 -2.64 -9.04
N GLY A 81 0.36 -2.40 -10.23
CA GLY A 81 -0.24 -1.58 -11.28
C GLY A 81 0.74 -0.55 -11.82
N GLY A 82 0.24 0.40 -12.58
CA GLY A 82 0.98 1.51 -13.17
C GLY A 82 1.22 2.66 -12.19
N THR A 83 2.02 3.63 -12.62
CA THR A 83 2.33 4.82 -11.80
C THR A 83 1.24 5.90 -11.88
N GLY A 84 0.23 5.70 -12.71
CA GLY A 84 -0.83 6.68 -12.99
C GLY A 84 -0.43 7.74 -14.03
N ASP A 85 -1.40 8.56 -14.39
CA ASP A 85 -1.25 9.61 -15.41
C ASP A 85 -0.42 10.79 -14.88
N THR A 86 0.64 11.15 -15.61
CA THR A 86 1.58 12.19 -15.17
C THR A 86 0.95 13.58 -15.14
N GLU A 87 0.23 13.95 -16.19
CA GLU A 87 -0.37 15.27 -16.29
C GLU A 87 -1.40 15.48 -15.18
N ARG A 88 -2.24 14.44 -14.94
CA ARG A 88 -3.25 14.46 -13.88
C ARG A 88 -2.63 14.56 -12.49
N ILE A 89 -1.56 13.81 -12.20
CA ILE A 89 -1.00 13.73 -10.86
C ILE A 89 -0.06 14.89 -10.55
N MET A 90 0.76 15.34 -11.54
CA MET A 90 1.86 16.24 -11.28
C MET A 90 1.66 17.66 -11.82
N GLU A 91 0.86 17.85 -12.87
CA GLU A 91 0.82 19.12 -13.58
C GLU A 91 -0.50 19.89 -13.42
N LYS A 92 -1.61 19.17 -13.22
CA LYS A 92 -2.94 19.79 -13.06
C LYS A 92 -3.25 20.06 -11.59
N ALA A 93 -3.84 21.21 -11.30
CA ALA A 93 -4.42 21.49 -9.99
C ALA A 93 -5.63 20.57 -9.75
N HIS A 94 -5.75 20.05 -8.53
CA HIS A 94 -6.82 19.15 -8.13
C HIS A 94 -7.86 19.87 -7.29
N ALA A 95 -9.14 19.62 -7.61
CA ALA A 95 -10.22 19.99 -6.72
C ALA A 95 -10.18 19.12 -5.44
N ARG A 96 -10.73 19.66 -4.36
CA ARG A 96 -10.90 18.86 -3.12
C ARG A 96 -11.68 17.58 -3.42
N TRP A 97 -11.18 16.43 -2.96
CA TRP A 97 -11.76 15.10 -3.16
C TRP A 97 -11.80 14.59 -4.61
N GLN A 98 -11.09 15.24 -5.50
CA GLN A 98 -10.91 14.71 -6.85
C GLN A 98 -10.06 13.44 -6.79
N VAL A 99 -10.57 12.35 -7.40
CA VAL A 99 -9.78 11.12 -7.59
C VAL A 99 -8.76 11.35 -8.68
N ILE A 100 -7.47 11.13 -8.36
CA ILE A 100 -6.35 11.30 -9.29
C ILE A 100 -5.84 9.98 -9.86
N SER A 101 -6.22 8.85 -9.26
CA SER A 101 -5.95 7.51 -9.80
C SER A 101 -6.95 7.13 -10.89
N ASP A 102 -6.62 6.10 -11.65
CA ASP A 102 -7.45 5.42 -12.64
C ASP A 102 -7.41 3.90 -12.42
N ALA A 103 -8.05 3.13 -13.29
CA ALA A 103 -8.14 1.68 -13.16
C ALA A 103 -6.75 0.98 -13.25
N GLU A 104 -5.80 1.59 -13.96
CA GLU A 104 -4.45 1.04 -14.14
C GLU A 104 -3.48 1.48 -13.04
N THR A 105 -3.88 2.48 -12.24
CA THR A 105 -3.04 3.02 -11.17
C THR A 105 -2.87 2.01 -10.04
N ALA A 106 -1.61 1.81 -9.64
CA ALA A 106 -1.22 0.86 -8.62
C ALA A 106 -2.05 0.99 -7.32
N GLY A 107 -2.56 -0.15 -6.84
CA GLY A 107 -3.35 -0.24 -5.63
C GLY A 107 -3.45 -1.67 -5.11
N TYR A 108 -3.89 -1.80 -3.87
CA TYR A 108 -4.28 -3.04 -3.23
C TYR A 108 -5.63 -2.84 -2.57
N ASP A 109 -6.65 -3.56 -3.02
CA ASP A 109 -7.97 -3.59 -2.40
C ASP A 109 -7.98 -4.64 -1.29
N ALA A 110 -7.89 -4.18 -0.05
CA ALA A 110 -7.94 -5.03 1.13
C ALA A 110 -9.39 -5.30 1.52
N SER A 111 -9.81 -6.56 1.44
CA SER A 111 -11.10 -7.03 1.94
C SER A 111 -10.99 -7.36 3.43
N LEU A 112 -11.74 -6.64 4.27
CA LEU A 112 -11.70 -6.73 5.71
C LEU A 112 -13.01 -7.34 6.25
N ASP A 113 -12.88 -8.45 6.96
CA ASP A 113 -13.99 -9.08 7.69
C ASP A 113 -14.03 -8.47 9.10
N ILE A 114 -14.84 -7.41 9.26
CA ILE A 114 -15.04 -6.69 10.51
C ILE A 114 -16.52 -6.55 10.81
N GLU A 115 -16.92 -6.84 12.07
CA GLU A 115 -18.32 -6.79 12.54
C GLU A 115 -18.62 -5.54 13.37
N ALA A 116 -17.59 -4.80 13.80
CA ALA A 116 -17.70 -3.60 14.62
C ALA A 116 -16.72 -2.53 14.15
N PRO A 117 -16.88 -1.26 14.56
CA PRO A 117 -15.89 -0.22 14.32
C PRO A 117 -14.49 -0.67 14.79
N THR A 118 -13.54 -0.80 13.85
CA THR A 118 -12.21 -1.34 14.10
C THR A 118 -11.15 -0.29 13.77
N LEU A 119 -10.25 -0.02 14.71
CA LEU A 119 -9.05 0.77 14.45
C LEU A 119 -8.04 -0.13 13.76
N VAL A 120 -7.74 0.14 12.50
CA VAL A 120 -6.75 -0.63 11.74
C VAL A 120 -5.45 0.14 11.60
N ARG A 121 -4.32 -0.58 11.69
CA ARG A 121 -3.01 -0.10 11.25
C ARG A 121 -2.71 -0.71 9.89
N VAL A 122 -2.27 0.14 8.97
CA VAL A 122 -1.81 -0.24 7.63
C VAL A 122 -0.32 0.01 7.56
N ASP A 123 0.46 -1.05 7.46
CA ASP A 123 1.91 -1.01 7.23
C ASP A 123 2.17 -1.33 5.76
N ALA A 124 2.87 -0.42 5.07
CA ALA A 124 3.26 -0.59 3.68
C ALA A 124 4.78 -0.51 3.56
N ARG A 125 5.41 -1.55 2.99
CA ARG A 125 6.86 -1.65 2.80
C ARG A 125 7.20 -1.71 1.31
N GLY A 126 8.08 -0.85 0.87
CA GLY A 126 8.54 -0.81 -0.53
C GLY A 126 9.60 0.26 -0.79
N PRO A 127 10.10 0.31 -2.02
CA PRO A 127 9.84 -0.55 -3.18
C PRO A 127 10.45 -1.94 -3.02
N MET A 128 9.73 -2.99 -3.38
CA MET A 128 10.20 -4.37 -3.14
C MET A 128 11.28 -4.81 -4.14
N GLY A 129 11.35 -4.18 -5.32
CA GLY A 129 12.39 -4.43 -6.34
C GLY A 129 13.71 -3.71 -6.07
N ALA A 130 13.76 -2.78 -5.10
CA ALA A 130 14.96 -2.05 -4.72
C ALA A 130 15.13 -2.10 -3.19
N SER A 131 15.52 -3.25 -2.67
CA SER A 131 15.53 -3.57 -1.23
C SER A 131 16.37 -2.59 -0.39
N ALA A 132 17.46 -2.05 -0.95
CA ALA A 132 18.29 -1.04 -0.29
C ALA A 132 17.57 0.29 -0.05
N ALA A 133 16.60 0.63 -0.90
CA ALA A 133 15.76 1.83 -0.76
C ALA A 133 14.44 1.55 -0.03
N ALA A 134 14.12 0.29 0.28
CA ALA A 134 12.83 -0.09 0.83
C ALA A 134 12.66 0.40 2.27
N ILE A 135 11.62 1.22 2.48
CA ILE A 135 11.20 1.71 3.79
C ILE A 135 9.79 1.21 4.12
N THR A 136 9.39 1.34 5.38
CA THR A 136 8.02 1.09 5.82
C THR A 136 7.36 2.40 6.20
N VAL A 137 6.16 2.63 5.65
CA VAL A 137 5.28 3.75 6.01
C VAL A 137 4.02 3.17 6.61
N SER A 138 3.56 3.74 7.73
CA SER A 138 2.41 3.26 8.47
C SER A 138 1.38 4.36 8.70
N SER A 139 0.11 3.97 8.74
CA SER A 139 -1.00 4.84 9.14
C SER A 139 -2.05 4.05 9.91
N THR A 140 -2.81 4.73 10.76
CA THR A 140 -3.97 4.15 11.46
C THR A 140 -5.23 4.90 11.08
N LEU A 141 -6.33 4.16 10.93
CA LEU A 141 -7.65 4.75 10.66
C LEU A 141 -8.77 3.87 11.22
N TRP A 142 -9.91 4.49 11.50
CA TRP A 142 -11.11 3.76 11.86
C TRP A 142 -11.82 3.24 10.61
N MET A 143 -12.08 1.93 10.58
CA MET A 143 -12.93 1.28 9.59
C MET A 143 -14.29 0.93 10.22
N LEU A 144 -15.36 1.17 9.47
CA LEU A 144 -16.73 0.84 9.88
C LEU A 144 -17.24 -0.30 8.99
N PRO A 145 -17.91 -1.33 9.56
CA PRO A 145 -18.50 -2.41 8.79
C PRO A 145 -19.37 -1.91 7.64
N GLY A 146 -19.16 -2.43 6.42
CA GLY A 146 -19.91 -2.07 5.22
C GLY A 146 -19.59 -0.68 4.64
N ARG A 147 -18.77 0.14 5.31
CA ARG A 147 -18.35 1.45 4.78
C ARG A 147 -17.01 1.34 4.05
N ASN A 148 -17.08 1.17 2.75
CA ASN A 148 -15.90 1.03 1.90
C ASN A 148 -15.12 2.35 1.76
N VAL A 149 -13.79 2.25 1.67
CA VAL A 149 -12.87 3.34 1.35
C VAL A 149 -12.25 3.03 -0.01
N LEU A 150 -12.77 3.66 -1.06
CA LEU A 150 -12.44 3.39 -2.47
C LEU A 150 -11.84 4.61 -3.17
N GLY A 151 -11.68 4.55 -4.49
CA GLY A 151 -11.05 5.61 -5.30
C GLY A 151 -9.56 5.66 -5.05
N ASP A 152 -9.03 6.83 -4.64
CA ASP A 152 -7.63 6.91 -4.22
C ASP A 152 -7.38 6.17 -2.91
N GLY A 153 -8.41 5.98 -2.09
CA GLY A 153 -8.35 5.21 -0.86
C GLY A 153 -7.45 5.83 0.21
N LEU A 154 -6.74 4.99 0.95
CA LEU A 154 -5.67 5.40 1.85
C LEU A 154 -4.37 5.49 1.05
N VAL A 155 -3.88 6.71 0.82
CA VAL A 155 -2.60 6.97 0.17
C VAL A 155 -1.51 7.12 1.22
N LEU A 156 -0.52 6.22 1.20
CA LEU A 156 0.67 6.28 2.04
C LEU A 156 1.81 6.92 1.24
N THR A 157 2.41 7.98 1.79
CA THR A 157 3.42 8.78 1.08
C THR A 157 4.83 8.35 1.49
N PHE A 158 5.63 7.94 0.51
CA PHE A 158 6.97 7.38 0.67
C PHE A 158 8.03 8.43 0.34
N PRO A 159 8.76 8.97 1.32
CA PRO A 159 9.94 9.79 1.06
C PRO A 159 11.12 8.91 0.64
N GLY A 160 11.96 9.42 -0.25
CA GLY A 160 13.18 8.74 -0.63
C GLY A 160 13.49 8.79 -2.11
N LEU A 161 14.68 8.28 -2.45
CA LEU A 161 15.17 8.08 -3.81
C LEU A 161 15.74 6.66 -3.94
N ILE A 162 15.57 6.05 -5.10
CA ILE A 162 16.20 4.76 -5.42
C ILE A 162 17.56 5.06 -6.06
N ILE A 163 18.62 4.48 -5.52
CA ILE A 163 19.96 4.57 -6.08
C ILE A 163 20.40 3.16 -6.47
N THR A 164 20.77 2.98 -7.74
CA THR A 164 21.39 1.75 -8.24
C THR A 164 22.83 2.09 -8.62
N PRO A 165 23.82 1.68 -7.80
CA PRO A 165 25.23 1.96 -8.06
C PRO A 165 25.80 1.02 -9.12
N ALA A 166 26.76 1.52 -9.89
CA ALA A 166 27.65 0.72 -10.73
C ALA A 166 29.08 1.23 -10.57
N THR A 167 30.03 0.31 -10.37
CA THR A 167 31.44 0.63 -10.22
C THR A 167 32.26 -0.11 -11.27
N THR A 168 33.19 0.56 -11.88
CA THR A 168 34.09 -0.01 -12.91
C THR A 168 35.54 0.37 -12.59
N ARG A 169 36.42 -0.63 -12.48
CA ARG A 169 37.86 -0.39 -12.42
C ARG A 169 38.41 -0.45 -13.84
N ASN A 170 38.99 0.66 -14.27
CA ASN A 170 39.59 0.76 -15.60
C ASN A 170 40.94 0.05 -15.66
N PRO A 171 41.45 -0.32 -16.85
CA PRO A 171 42.74 -0.99 -17.03
C PRO A 171 43.92 -0.16 -16.55
N ASP A 172 43.81 1.18 -16.48
CA ASP A 172 44.81 2.09 -15.95
C ASP A 172 44.79 2.21 -14.39
N GLY A 173 43.95 1.40 -13.73
CA GLY A 173 43.80 1.38 -12.28
C GLY A 173 42.86 2.47 -11.73
N THR A 174 42.27 3.31 -12.57
CA THR A 174 41.29 4.30 -12.12
C THR A 174 39.94 3.63 -11.81
N LEU A 175 39.19 4.21 -10.87
CA LEU A 175 37.85 3.81 -10.49
C LEU A 175 36.82 4.79 -11.05
N ARG A 176 35.87 4.28 -11.81
CA ARG A 176 34.68 5.00 -12.24
C ARG A 176 33.49 4.56 -11.39
N ILE A 177 32.70 5.51 -10.93
CA ILE A 177 31.48 5.28 -10.16
C ILE A 177 30.31 5.92 -10.95
N ASP A 178 29.34 5.12 -11.28
CA ASP A 178 28.08 5.54 -11.91
C ASP A 178 26.92 5.23 -10.97
N ALA A 179 25.84 6.00 -11.06
CA ALA A 179 24.62 5.80 -10.30
C ALA A 179 23.40 6.07 -11.16
N GLN A 180 22.44 5.17 -11.15
CA GLN A 180 21.10 5.47 -11.59
C GLN A 180 20.30 5.96 -10.37
N VAL A 181 19.73 7.19 -10.44
CA VAL A 181 18.93 7.78 -9.36
C VAL A 181 17.53 8.07 -9.88
N THR A 182 16.52 7.47 -9.23
CA THR A 182 15.12 7.69 -9.60
C THR A 182 14.27 8.02 -8.37
N MET A 183 13.08 8.57 -8.63
CA MET A 183 12.05 8.68 -7.59
C MET A 183 11.61 7.28 -7.12
N MET A 184 10.97 7.18 -5.95
CA MET A 184 10.48 5.89 -5.41
C MET A 184 9.46 5.18 -6.33
N CYS A 185 8.77 5.92 -7.21
CA CYS A 185 7.93 5.35 -8.28
C CYS A 185 8.73 4.79 -9.48
N GLY A 186 10.06 4.99 -9.52
CA GLY A 186 10.89 4.69 -10.69
C GLY A 186 10.85 5.79 -11.75
N CYS A 187 10.24 6.92 -11.50
CA CYS A 187 10.17 8.05 -12.42
C CYS A 187 11.54 8.68 -12.60
N PRO A 188 11.94 9.03 -13.85
CA PRO A 188 13.29 9.46 -14.15
C PRO A 188 13.55 10.93 -13.77
N ILE A 189 14.78 11.19 -13.32
CA ILE A 189 15.32 12.54 -13.12
C ILE A 189 16.00 12.95 -14.41
N THR A 190 15.58 14.10 -15.01
CA THR A 190 16.11 14.59 -16.30
C THR A 190 16.23 16.10 -16.30
N PRO A 191 17.24 16.69 -16.99
CA PRO A 191 17.31 18.13 -17.14
C PRO A 191 16.06 18.71 -17.82
N GLY A 192 15.47 19.74 -17.20
CA GLY A 192 14.28 20.41 -17.71
C GLY A 192 12.98 19.58 -17.61
N GLY A 193 13.03 18.40 -16.99
CA GLY A 193 11.84 17.58 -16.74
C GLY A 193 11.09 17.99 -15.47
N ILE A 194 10.02 17.30 -15.17
CA ILE A 194 9.25 17.49 -13.91
C ILE A 194 10.17 17.31 -12.69
N TRP A 195 11.03 16.29 -12.74
CA TRP A 195 12.11 16.07 -11.77
C TRP A 195 13.42 16.51 -12.43
N ASP A 196 13.68 17.83 -12.34
CA ASP A 196 14.86 18.42 -12.99
C ASP A 196 16.16 18.02 -12.28
N ALA A 197 17.12 17.51 -13.02
CA ALA A 197 18.40 17.03 -12.48
C ALA A 197 19.17 18.08 -11.65
N LYS A 198 18.97 19.39 -11.92
CA LYS A 198 19.59 20.49 -11.16
C LYS A 198 19.06 20.59 -9.70
N ASP A 199 17.88 20.05 -9.45
CA ASP A 199 17.23 20.06 -8.14
C ASP A 199 17.66 18.88 -7.25
N TYR A 200 18.62 18.08 -7.73
CA TYR A 200 19.18 16.93 -7.02
C TYR A 200 20.67 17.02 -6.87
N THR A 201 21.14 16.69 -5.68
CA THR A 201 22.58 16.56 -5.38
C THR A 201 22.88 15.09 -5.16
N VAL A 202 23.87 14.56 -5.91
CA VAL A 202 24.35 13.18 -5.75
C VAL A 202 25.82 13.22 -5.35
N THR A 203 26.15 12.59 -4.24
CA THR A 203 27.52 12.56 -3.68
C THR A 203 27.98 11.13 -3.52
N GLY A 204 29.17 10.84 -4.01
CA GLY A 204 29.88 9.58 -3.80
C GLY A 204 30.96 9.72 -2.74
N TYR A 205 30.99 8.76 -1.80
CA TYR A 205 32.02 8.60 -0.79
C TYR A 205 32.71 7.26 -1.03
N VAL A 206 34.02 7.28 -1.25
CA VAL A 206 34.80 6.04 -1.28
C VAL A 206 35.34 5.77 0.12
N LEU A 207 35.12 4.54 0.59
CA LEU A 207 35.48 4.14 1.94
C LEU A 207 36.52 3.02 1.90
N ASP A 208 37.49 3.13 2.79
CA ASP A 208 38.50 2.09 3.12
C ASP A 208 38.27 1.66 4.56
N HIS A 209 37.81 0.42 4.77
CA HIS A 209 37.46 -0.10 6.10
C HIS A 209 36.49 0.82 6.88
N GLY A 210 35.48 1.39 6.18
CA GLY A 210 34.50 2.29 6.77
C GLY A 210 34.93 3.76 6.92
N HIS A 211 36.21 4.09 6.64
CA HIS A 211 36.73 5.45 6.67
C HIS A 211 36.68 6.10 5.29
N VAL A 212 36.13 7.30 5.19
CA VAL A 212 36.08 8.05 3.93
C VAL A 212 37.46 8.45 3.48
N VAL A 213 37.89 7.98 2.31
CA VAL A 213 39.18 8.28 1.70
C VAL A 213 39.08 9.19 0.47
N ALA A 214 37.87 9.30 -0.12
CA ALA A 214 37.58 10.26 -1.19
C ALA A 214 36.10 10.61 -1.18
N THR A 215 35.80 11.84 -1.60
CA THR A 215 34.43 12.37 -1.75
C THR A 215 34.35 13.17 -3.02
N ALA A 216 33.27 12.99 -3.80
CA ALA A 216 32.99 13.85 -4.91
C ALA A 216 31.50 13.97 -5.21
N THR A 217 31.11 15.13 -5.74
CA THR A 217 29.79 15.35 -6.30
C THR A 217 29.72 14.67 -7.68
N MET A 218 28.69 13.88 -7.89
CA MET A 218 28.43 13.24 -9.17
C MET A 218 27.70 14.21 -10.08
N HIS A 219 27.99 14.12 -11.39
CA HIS A 219 27.37 14.96 -12.40
C HIS A 219 26.42 14.15 -13.27
N TYR A 220 25.37 14.81 -13.76
CA TYR A 220 24.44 14.20 -14.72
C TYR A 220 25.20 13.72 -15.97
N ALA A 221 25.00 12.46 -16.35
CA ALA A 221 25.80 11.79 -17.39
C ALA A 221 25.17 11.80 -18.79
N GLY A 222 24.16 12.66 -19.03
CA GLY A 222 23.54 12.83 -20.35
C GLY A 222 22.44 11.80 -20.69
N GLN A 223 22.17 10.85 -19.82
CA GLN A 223 21.07 9.88 -19.93
C GLN A 223 20.12 10.01 -18.75
N PRO A 224 18.80 9.76 -18.94
CA PRO A 224 17.83 9.87 -17.86
C PRO A 224 18.28 9.14 -16.58
N SER A 225 18.24 9.84 -15.47
CA SER A 225 18.60 9.32 -14.14
C SER A 225 20.07 8.94 -13.94
N GLN A 226 20.93 9.10 -14.91
CA GLN A 226 22.33 8.69 -14.82
C GLN A 226 23.21 9.84 -14.28
N PHE A 227 23.95 9.51 -13.24
CA PHE A 227 24.96 10.37 -12.63
C PHE A 227 26.29 9.63 -12.62
N THR A 228 27.37 10.37 -12.86
CA THR A 228 28.71 9.79 -12.93
C THR A 228 29.69 10.58 -12.08
N PHE A 229 30.63 9.86 -11.54
CA PHE A 229 31.81 10.39 -10.91
C PHE A 229 33.02 9.80 -11.65
N GLY A 230 33.80 10.67 -12.28
CA GLY A 230 34.88 10.25 -13.16
C GLY A 230 36.13 9.80 -12.42
N ASP A 231 36.96 9.15 -13.11
CA ASP A 231 38.22 8.47 -12.88
C ASP A 231 39.01 8.88 -11.63
N LEU A 232 38.78 8.18 -10.53
CA LEU A 232 39.54 8.30 -9.29
C LEU A 232 40.76 7.40 -9.33
N LYS A 233 41.95 7.96 -9.13
CA LYS A 233 43.18 7.19 -8.89
C LYS A 233 43.25 6.75 -7.43
N ILE A 234 42.81 5.56 -7.11
CA ILE A 234 42.87 4.97 -5.80
C ILE A 234 43.56 3.60 -5.89
N ALA A 235 44.80 3.52 -5.45
CA ALA A 235 45.60 2.30 -5.44
C ALA A 235 45.33 1.46 -4.15
N ARG A 236 44.09 1.12 -3.85
CA ARG A 236 43.70 0.34 -2.66
C ARG A 236 42.74 -0.78 -3.07
N ASN A 237 42.84 -1.92 -2.39
CA ASN A 237 41.93 -3.06 -2.53
C ASN A 237 40.91 -3.04 -1.38
N ARG A 238 39.73 -3.64 -1.61
CA ARG A 238 38.63 -3.74 -0.63
C ARG A 238 38.04 -2.39 -0.22
N LEU A 239 37.66 -1.63 -1.23
CA LEU A 239 36.94 -0.38 -1.04
C LEU A 239 35.43 -0.65 -1.09
N SER A 240 34.65 0.18 -0.39
CA SER A 240 33.21 0.34 -0.62
C SER A 240 32.91 1.74 -1.12
N VAL A 241 31.76 1.91 -1.76
CA VAL A 241 31.23 3.21 -2.14
C VAL A 241 29.88 3.41 -1.45
N ARG A 242 29.75 4.55 -0.77
CA ARG A 242 28.45 5.05 -0.30
C ARG A 242 28.00 6.17 -1.20
N LEU A 243 26.81 6.03 -1.78
CA LEU A 243 26.17 7.06 -2.57
C LEU A 243 25.03 7.67 -1.79
N VAL A 244 24.94 8.99 -1.80
CA VAL A 244 23.88 9.77 -1.20
C VAL A 244 23.29 10.66 -2.28
N ALA A 245 21.99 10.52 -2.54
CA ALA A 245 21.22 11.40 -3.39
C ALA A 245 20.19 12.15 -2.55
N SER A 246 20.04 13.45 -2.77
CA SER A 246 19.07 14.27 -2.06
C SER A 246 18.40 15.26 -3.02
N SER A 247 17.09 15.47 -2.81
CA SER A 247 16.39 16.60 -3.41
C SER A 247 16.70 17.89 -2.66
N ASN A 248 16.88 18.98 -3.38
CA ASN A 248 17.06 20.31 -2.78
C ASN A 248 15.72 20.99 -2.47
N LEU A 249 14.59 20.38 -2.91
CA LEU A 249 13.23 20.95 -2.79
C LEU A 249 12.33 20.17 -1.82
N THR A 250 12.63 18.90 -1.58
CA THR A 250 11.76 17.97 -0.85
C THR A 250 12.59 17.15 0.17
N PRO A 251 11.96 16.44 1.13
CA PRO A 251 12.68 15.58 2.07
C PRO A 251 13.19 14.27 1.45
N ASN A 252 13.19 14.12 0.11
CA ASN A 252 13.64 12.91 -0.56
C ASN A 252 15.15 12.76 -0.45
N VAL A 253 15.58 11.69 0.24
CA VAL A 253 16.99 11.28 0.36
C VAL A 253 17.10 9.79 0.11
N GLY A 254 18.05 9.39 -0.71
CA GLY A 254 18.45 7.99 -0.90
C GLY A 254 19.88 7.78 -0.42
N VAL A 255 20.15 6.61 0.18
CA VAL A 255 21.49 6.18 0.59
C VAL A 255 21.67 4.72 0.23
N VAL A 256 22.79 4.41 -0.40
CA VAL A 256 23.19 3.03 -0.67
C VAL A 256 24.70 2.88 -0.42
N GLU A 257 25.10 1.75 0.08
CA GLU A 257 26.50 1.36 0.20
C GLU A 257 26.71 0.01 -0.48
N THR A 258 27.77 -0.11 -1.25
CA THR A 258 28.15 -1.35 -1.93
C THR A 258 29.65 -1.50 -1.99
N ASP A 259 30.12 -2.75 -1.97
CA ASP A 259 31.51 -3.05 -2.17
C ASP A 259 31.93 -2.77 -3.62
N ILE A 260 33.15 -2.28 -3.78
CA ILE A 260 33.76 -2.12 -5.09
C ILE A 260 34.40 -3.45 -5.45
N GLY A 261 33.91 -4.09 -6.51
CA GLY A 261 34.50 -5.31 -7.05
C GLY A 261 35.97 -5.12 -7.43
N ASN A 262 36.75 -6.16 -7.23
CA ASN A 262 38.16 -6.20 -7.63
C ASN A 262 38.33 -6.25 -9.13
#